data_cfa1bb31d68a2764e94d1fcf6421e834
#
_entry.id   cfa1bb31d68a2764e94d1fcf6421e834
#
_cell.length_a   1.000
_cell.length_b   1.000
_cell.length_c   1.000
_cell.angle_alpha   90.00
_cell.angle_beta   90.00
_cell.angle_gamma   90.00
#
_symmetry.space_group_name_H-M   'P 1'
#
loop_
_entity.id
_entity.type
_entity.pdbx_description
1 polymer ?
#
loop_
_entity_poly.entity_id
_entity_poly.type
_entity_poly.pdbx_seq_one_letter_code
_entity_poly.pdbx_strand_id
1 'polypeptide(L)'
;MGAMDVREWISGGLHRHDAGSQQARKGCEVSGNTEWNDANLDHTSKLSAISPSDPLEDAEPGLSSQDRRAIENLPPRSALLIVRKGPNLGARFLLDSETTVAGRHPKSEIFLDDVTVSRKHAAFVRDGDGFLVRDLGSLNGTYVGKDRVDEARLHAGQDVQIGKYRLTYHPFPGAV
;
A
#
# COMPACT_ATOMS: atom_id res chain seq x y z
N MET A 1 9.40 45.08 15.92
CA MET A 1 9.10 45.92 14.76
C MET A 1 9.11 45.02 13.55
N GLY A 2 7.99 44.77 13.03
CA GLY A 2 7.50 44.53 11.73
C GLY A 2 6.73 43.20 11.60
N ALA A 3 5.44 43.21 12.01
CA ALA A 3 4.50 42.18 11.62
C ALA A 3 4.22 42.33 10.12
N MET A 4 4.43 41.30 9.33
CA MET A 4 3.96 41.23 7.95
C MET A 4 2.66 40.46 7.89
N ASP A 5 1.65 41.22 7.47
CA ASP A 5 0.26 40.87 7.25
C ASP A 5 0.10 39.83 6.13
N VAL A 6 -0.49 38.68 6.44
CA VAL A 6 -0.81 37.61 5.46
C VAL A 6 -2.22 37.78 4.92
N ARG A 7 -2.53 38.94 4.35
CA ARG A 7 -3.82 39.20 3.70
C ARG A 7 -3.65 39.77 2.32
N GLU A 8 -3.05 39.06 1.40
CA GLU A 8 -3.19 39.40 -0.02
C GLU A 8 -2.80 38.24 -0.93
N TRP A 9 -3.69 37.29 -1.09
CA TRP A 9 -3.67 36.36 -2.22
C TRP A 9 -5.05 35.74 -2.45
N ILE A 10 -6.06 36.62 -2.62
CA ILE A 10 -7.34 36.23 -3.18
C ILE A 10 -7.75 37.34 -4.15
N SER A 11 -7.36 37.29 -5.39
CA SER A 11 -8.15 37.88 -6.50
C SER A 11 -7.51 37.61 -7.86
N GLY A 12 -8.33 37.11 -8.77
CA GLY A 12 -8.06 37.01 -10.21
C GLY A 12 -7.81 35.59 -10.68
N GLY A 13 -8.62 35.00 -11.53
CA GLY A 13 -9.59 35.52 -12.45
C GLY A 13 -10.42 34.40 -13.06
N LEU A 14 -11.69 34.66 -13.15
CA LEU A 14 -12.65 33.96 -14.00
C LEU A 14 -12.24 34.06 -15.47
N HIS A 15 -12.14 32.92 -16.16
CA HIS A 15 -12.32 32.91 -17.61
C HIS A 15 -13.32 31.82 -17.99
N ARG A 16 -14.53 32.29 -18.30
CA ARG A 16 -15.54 31.60 -19.10
C ARG A 16 -15.13 31.68 -20.56
N HIS A 17 -15.22 30.58 -21.26
CA HIS A 17 -15.56 30.49 -22.67
C HIS A 17 -16.36 29.21 -22.80
N ASP A 18 -17.56 29.26 -22.89
CA ASP A 18 -18.68 29.47 -23.79
C ASP A 18 -18.47 28.94 -25.22
N ALA A 19 -19.44 28.03 -25.50
CA ALA A 19 -20.20 27.80 -26.68
C ALA A 19 -19.58 27.22 -27.96
N GLY A 20 -20.30 26.23 -28.38
CA GLY A 20 -20.69 26.04 -29.76
C GLY A 20 -19.95 24.87 -30.44
N SER A 21 -20.53 23.94 -31.00
CA SER A 21 -21.79 23.77 -31.69
C SER A 21 -21.90 22.37 -32.24
N GLN A 22 -23.06 21.85 -32.21
CA GLN A 22 -23.65 20.78 -32.99
C GLN A 22 -23.18 20.69 -34.44
N GLN A 23 -23.00 19.45 -34.89
CA GLN A 23 -23.43 18.93 -36.22
C GLN A 23 -23.11 17.44 -36.23
N ALA A 24 -23.99 16.51 -36.13
CA ALA A 24 -25.09 16.05 -36.94
C ALA A 24 -24.64 15.44 -38.29
N ARG A 25 -24.86 14.13 -38.34
CA ARG A 25 -25.33 13.34 -39.51
C ARG A 25 -24.32 12.96 -40.58
N LYS A 26 -24.25 11.70 -40.75
CA LYS A 26 -24.65 10.83 -41.90
C LYS A 26 -23.82 9.56 -41.74
N GLY A 27 -24.30 8.37 -41.56
CA GLY A 27 -25.25 7.68 -42.41
C GLY A 27 -24.52 7.19 -43.65
N CYS A 28 -23.91 6.06 -43.58
CA CYS A 28 -23.58 5.32 -44.76
C CYS A 28 -23.82 3.82 -44.50
N GLU A 29 -24.65 3.42 -45.27
CA GLU A 29 -25.40 2.22 -45.53
C GLU A 29 -24.53 1.05 -45.96
N VAL A 30 -25.03 -0.06 -45.61
CA VAL A 30 -24.66 -1.41 -45.96
C VAL A 30 -24.84 -1.65 -47.45
N SER A 31 -23.89 -2.33 -48.04
CA SER A 31 -24.08 -3.31 -49.10
C SER A 31 -22.76 -4.07 -49.22
N GLY A 32 -22.73 -5.28 -48.93
CA GLY A 32 -23.30 -6.35 -49.66
C GLY A 32 -22.18 -7.29 -50.05
N ASN A 33 -22.44 -8.52 -49.78
CA ASN A 33 -21.98 -9.69 -50.50
C ASN A 33 -20.59 -10.25 -50.20
N THR A 34 -20.67 -11.35 -49.41
CA THR A 34 -20.45 -12.71 -49.97
C THR A 34 -19.06 -12.96 -50.54
N GLU A 35 -18.29 -13.67 -49.83
CA GLU A 35 -17.83 -14.98 -50.31
C GLU A 35 -17.10 -15.66 -49.15
N TRP A 36 -17.77 -16.71 -48.68
CA TRP A 36 -17.15 -17.69 -47.83
C TRP A 36 -16.22 -18.52 -48.72
N ASN A 37 -14.96 -18.18 -48.76
CA ASN A 37 -13.96 -19.12 -49.28
C ASN A 37 -13.52 -20.03 -48.14
N ASP A 38 -14.19 -21.17 -48.06
CA ASP A 38 -13.64 -22.39 -47.54
C ASP A 38 -12.39 -22.75 -48.33
N ALA A 39 -11.24 -22.44 -47.81
CA ALA A 39 -9.97 -23.10 -48.06
C ALA A 39 -8.84 -22.46 -47.24
N ASN A 40 -8.74 -22.81 -46.00
CA ASN A 40 -7.47 -23.16 -45.36
C ASN A 40 -7.67 -23.61 -43.92
N LEU A 41 -8.18 -24.81 -43.78
CA LEU A 41 -7.97 -25.63 -42.62
C LEU A 41 -6.55 -26.12 -42.69
N ASP A 42 -5.61 -25.48 -42.02
CA ASP A 42 -4.42 -26.07 -41.41
C ASP A 42 -3.43 -24.98 -40.98
N HIS A 43 -3.82 -24.24 -39.97
CA HIS A 43 -2.84 -23.73 -39.05
C HIS A 43 -3.37 -23.95 -37.63
N THR A 44 -3.29 -25.19 -37.22
CA THR A 44 -3.20 -25.53 -35.82
C THR A 44 -1.90 -24.90 -35.32
N SER A 45 -1.93 -23.60 -35.15
CA SER A 45 -0.96 -22.91 -34.34
C SER A 45 -0.99 -23.60 -33.01
N LYS A 46 0.07 -24.30 -32.69
CA LYS A 46 0.34 -24.81 -31.35
C LYS A 46 0.18 -23.62 -30.38
N LEU A 47 -1.01 -23.45 -29.88
CA LEU A 47 -1.18 -22.83 -28.60
C LEU A 47 -0.42 -23.73 -27.65
N SER A 48 0.82 -23.35 -27.41
CA SER A 48 1.56 -23.88 -26.28
C SER A 48 0.60 -23.76 -25.09
N ALA A 49 0.16 -24.91 -24.62
CA ALA A 49 -0.60 -25.02 -23.43
C ALA A 49 0.12 -24.17 -22.37
N ILE A 50 -0.46 -23.03 -22.06
CA ILE A 50 -0.19 -22.36 -20.81
C ILE A 50 -0.63 -23.40 -19.80
N SER A 51 0.33 -24.12 -19.27
CA SER A 51 0.10 -25.01 -18.15
C SER A 51 -0.62 -24.20 -17.10
N PRO A 52 -1.80 -24.63 -16.64
CA PRO A 52 -2.42 -24.06 -15.47
C PRO A 52 -1.69 -24.63 -14.24
N SER A 53 -0.48 -24.21 -14.05
CA SER A 53 0.34 -24.50 -12.88
C SER A 53 0.90 -23.20 -12.33
N ASP A 54 0.04 -22.19 -12.25
CA ASP A 54 0.11 -21.27 -11.14
C ASP A 54 -0.92 -21.75 -10.13
N PRO A 55 -0.48 -22.41 -9.10
CA PRO A 55 -1.29 -22.48 -7.90
C PRO A 55 -1.43 -21.03 -7.45
N LEU A 56 -2.64 -20.50 -7.53
CA LEU A 56 -3.09 -19.50 -6.59
C LEU A 56 -3.14 -20.19 -5.23
N GLU A 57 -2.01 -20.74 -4.83
CA GLU A 57 -1.79 -21.10 -3.46
C GLU A 57 -1.73 -19.77 -2.72
N ASP A 58 -2.48 -19.71 -1.64
CA ASP A 58 -2.27 -18.87 -0.46
C ASP A 58 -0.84 -19.11 0.10
N ALA A 59 0.15 -19.00 -0.77
CA ALA A 59 1.53 -18.94 -0.40
C ALA A 59 1.62 -17.67 0.44
N GLU A 60 1.81 -17.83 1.72
CA GLU A 60 2.39 -16.82 2.58
C GLU A 60 3.48 -16.17 1.74
N PRO A 61 3.31 -14.96 1.21
CA PRO A 61 4.28 -14.43 0.28
C PRO A 61 5.58 -14.30 1.05
N GLY A 62 6.51 -15.21 0.81
CA GLY A 62 7.86 -15.13 1.34
C GLY A 62 8.41 -13.74 1.04
N LEU A 63 9.33 -13.25 1.84
CA LEU A 63 10.01 -11.98 1.60
C LEU A 63 10.48 -11.92 0.16
N SER A 64 10.07 -10.89 -0.57
CA SER A 64 10.55 -10.68 -1.93
C SER A 64 12.08 -10.44 -1.90
N SER A 65 12.72 -10.63 -3.04
CA SER A 65 14.15 -10.30 -3.16
C SER A 65 14.44 -8.83 -2.84
N GLN A 66 13.48 -7.96 -3.12
CA GLN A 66 13.58 -6.53 -2.78
C GLN A 66 13.43 -6.29 -1.28
N ASP A 67 12.56 -7.04 -0.59
CA ASP A 67 12.39 -6.93 0.86
C ASP A 67 13.65 -7.38 1.60
N ARG A 68 14.25 -8.48 1.16
CA ARG A 68 15.53 -8.97 1.72
C ARG A 68 16.63 -7.94 1.59
N ARG A 69 16.81 -7.36 0.39
CA ARG A 69 17.79 -6.29 0.17
C ARG A 69 17.52 -5.05 1.02
N ALA A 70 16.24 -4.69 1.19
CA ALA A 70 15.85 -3.56 2.02
C ALA A 70 16.21 -3.81 3.49
N ILE A 71 15.99 -5.03 3.99
CA ILE A 71 16.33 -5.43 5.36
C ILE A 71 17.86 -5.47 5.56
N GLU A 72 18.60 -6.02 4.59
CA GLU A 72 20.07 -6.11 4.65
C GLU A 72 20.73 -4.74 4.67
N ASN A 73 20.13 -3.73 4.03
CA ASN A 73 20.63 -2.37 3.95
C ASN A 73 20.04 -1.43 5.02
N LEU A 74 19.36 -1.95 6.04
CA LEU A 74 18.82 -1.11 7.11
C LEU A 74 19.94 -0.41 7.87
N PRO A 75 19.74 0.88 8.24
CA PRO A 75 20.64 1.57 9.16
C PRO A 75 20.68 0.88 10.53
N PRO A 76 21.79 0.99 11.27
CA PRO A 76 21.86 0.51 12.64
C PRO A 76 20.73 1.10 13.51
N ARG A 77 20.17 0.29 14.41
CA ARG A 77 19.10 0.68 15.32
C ARG A 77 17.80 1.11 14.63
N SER A 78 17.59 0.67 13.39
CA SER A 78 16.33 0.83 12.68
C SER A 78 15.61 -0.49 12.45
N ALA A 79 14.38 -0.43 11.99
CA ALA A 79 13.61 -1.61 11.60
C ALA A 79 12.74 -1.30 10.40
N LEU A 80 12.27 -2.33 9.72
CA LEU A 80 11.37 -2.24 8.59
C LEU A 80 10.05 -2.95 8.93
N LEU A 81 8.94 -2.28 8.70
CA LEU A 81 7.63 -2.88 8.70
C LEU A 81 7.18 -3.11 7.26
N ILE A 82 6.75 -4.32 6.94
CA ILE A 82 6.27 -4.68 5.60
C ILE A 82 4.81 -5.08 5.70
N VAL A 83 3.94 -4.45 4.90
CA VAL A 83 2.52 -4.77 4.86
C VAL A 83 2.32 -6.11 4.14
N ARG A 84 1.85 -7.12 4.87
CA ARG A 84 1.56 -8.47 4.35
C ARG A 84 0.09 -8.67 4.01
N LYS A 85 -0.78 -7.88 4.62
CA LYS A 85 -2.21 -7.89 4.34
C LYS A 85 -2.80 -6.50 4.57
N GLY A 86 -3.73 -6.11 3.70
CA GLY A 86 -4.42 -4.83 3.77
C GLY A 86 -4.39 -4.07 2.44
N PRO A 87 -4.96 -2.86 2.39
CA PRO A 87 -5.06 -2.07 1.16
C PRO A 87 -3.73 -1.77 0.47
N ASN A 88 -2.66 -1.59 1.23
CA ASN A 88 -1.32 -1.24 0.73
C ASN A 88 -0.36 -2.43 0.81
N LEU A 89 -0.76 -3.59 0.31
CA LEU A 89 0.07 -4.79 0.31
C LEU A 89 1.46 -4.52 -0.30
N GLY A 90 2.52 -4.93 0.38
CA GLY A 90 3.90 -4.73 -0.03
C GLY A 90 4.47 -3.35 0.31
N ALA A 91 3.68 -2.43 0.90
CA ALA A 91 4.21 -1.17 1.41
C ALA A 91 5.23 -1.41 2.53
N ARG A 92 6.24 -0.56 2.60
CA ARG A 92 7.34 -0.63 3.55
C ARG A 92 7.42 0.65 4.34
N PHE A 93 7.56 0.54 5.64
CA PHE A 93 7.72 1.67 6.55
C PHE A 93 9.00 1.50 7.35
N LEU A 94 9.88 2.48 7.27
CA LEU A 94 11.11 2.53 8.04
C LEU A 94 10.81 3.05 9.45
N LEU A 95 11.29 2.35 10.45
CA LEU A 95 11.32 2.79 11.84
C LEU A 95 12.75 3.23 12.18
N ASP A 96 13.00 4.51 12.20
CA ASP A 96 14.31 5.11 12.50
C ASP A 96 14.23 6.17 13.62
N SER A 97 13.03 6.55 14.00
CA SER A 97 12.75 7.55 15.04
C SER A 97 12.53 6.90 16.40
N GLU A 98 12.62 7.69 17.48
CA GLU A 98 12.35 7.21 18.85
C GLU A 98 10.91 6.75 19.02
N THR A 99 9.98 7.41 18.32
CA THR A 99 8.56 7.03 18.33
C THR A 99 7.97 7.30 16.96
N THR A 100 7.30 6.31 16.39
CA THR A 100 6.61 6.38 15.08
C THR A 100 5.16 6.02 15.29
N VAL A 101 4.25 6.94 15.01
CA VAL A 101 2.80 6.73 15.20
C VAL A 101 2.16 6.17 13.95
N ALA A 102 1.43 5.07 14.12
CA ALA A 102 0.60 4.47 13.07
C ALA A 102 -0.88 4.80 13.29
N GLY A 103 -1.59 5.18 12.24
CA GLY A 103 -2.99 5.49 12.32
C GLY A 103 -3.60 5.97 11.02
N ARG A 104 -4.92 6.18 11.03
CA ARG A 104 -5.68 6.67 9.87
C ARG A 104 -5.58 8.19 9.69
N HIS A 105 -4.93 8.91 10.58
CA HIS A 105 -4.77 10.34 10.41
C HIS A 105 -3.69 10.63 9.36
N PRO A 106 -3.92 11.53 8.36
CA PRO A 106 -2.95 11.81 7.29
C PRO A 106 -1.59 12.34 7.78
N LYS A 107 -1.53 12.85 9.01
CA LYS A 107 -0.27 13.31 9.64
C LYS A 107 0.45 12.21 10.44
N SER A 108 -0.08 10.98 10.46
CA SER A 108 0.63 9.86 11.07
C SER A 108 1.82 9.48 10.19
N GLU A 109 2.96 9.17 10.79
CA GLU A 109 4.17 8.75 10.08
C GLU A 109 3.91 7.46 9.30
N ILE A 110 3.14 6.54 9.90
CA ILE A 110 2.62 5.36 9.20
C ILE A 110 1.14 5.60 8.96
N PHE A 111 0.82 6.06 7.76
CA PHE A 111 -0.55 6.31 7.36
C PHE A 111 -1.21 5.01 6.87
N LEU A 112 -2.25 4.58 7.58
CA LEU A 112 -3.04 3.39 7.29
C LEU A 112 -4.49 3.78 6.99
N ASP A 113 -4.81 3.95 5.71
CA ASP A 113 -6.14 4.41 5.28
C ASP A 113 -7.15 3.26 5.28
N ASP A 114 -7.71 3.01 6.45
CA ASP A 114 -8.81 2.05 6.63
C ASP A 114 -9.69 2.46 7.81
N VAL A 115 -11.01 2.27 7.66
CA VAL A 115 -12.00 2.62 8.69
C VAL A 115 -11.86 1.81 9.99
N THR A 116 -11.22 0.66 9.94
CA THR A 116 -10.92 -0.18 11.11
C THR A 116 -9.72 0.30 11.90
N VAL A 117 -8.98 1.31 11.39
CA VAL A 117 -7.82 1.89 12.04
C VAL A 117 -8.23 3.20 12.72
N SER A 118 -7.88 3.38 13.98
CA SER A 118 -8.09 4.64 14.72
C SER A 118 -7.18 5.74 14.18
N ARG A 119 -7.54 7.02 14.42
CA ARG A 119 -6.74 8.17 13.97
C ARG A 119 -5.29 8.11 14.44
N LYS A 120 -5.10 7.80 15.73
CA LYS A 120 -3.85 7.35 16.34
C LYS A 120 -4.15 5.98 16.88
N HIS A 121 -3.58 4.93 16.30
CA HIS A 121 -3.94 3.56 16.64
C HIS A 121 -2.88 2.93 17.53
N ALA A 122 -1.66 2.95 17.08
CA ALA A 122 -0.53 2.40 17.80
C ALA A 122 0.72 3.28 17.61
N ALA A 123 1.67 3.15 18.49
CA ALA A 123 2.99 3.75 18.38
C ALA A 123 4.04 2.64 18.40
N PHE A 124 5.00 2.75 17.50
CA PHE A 124 6.23 1.97 17.54
C PHE A 124 7.27 2.79 18.28
N VAL A 125 7.72 2.32 19.41
CA VAL A 125 8.66 3.04 20.28
C VAL A 125 9.96 2.28 20.29
N ARG A 126 11.07 2.98 20.18
CA ARG A 126 12.40 2.41 20.24
C ARG A 126 12.67 1.82 21.63
N ASP A 127 13.15 0.59 21.67
CA ASP A 127 13.52 -0.12 22.89
C ASP A 127 14.89 -0.81 22.69
N GLY A 128 15.94 -0.12 23.12
CA GLY A 128 17.31 -0.56 22.89
C GLY A 128 17.66 -0.60 21.40
N ASP A 129 18.02 -1.77 20.91
CA ASP A 129 18.33 -2.00 19.49
C ASP A 129 17.13 -2.45 18.65
N GLY A 130 15.95 -2.59 19.29
CA GLY A 130 14.70 -2.96 18.65
C GLY A 130 13.59 -1.96 18.88
N PHE A 131 12.36 -2.40 18.71
CA PHE A 131 11.17 -1.63 18.90
C PHE A 131 10.12 -2.43 19.68
N LEU A 132 9.29 -1.69 20.41
CA LEU A 132 8.04 -2.21 20.96
C LEU A 132 6.86 -1.54 20.25
N VAL A 133 5.73 -2.21 20.19
CA VAL A 133 4.46 -1.62 19.79
C VAL A 133 3.63 -1.32 21.04
N ARG A 134 2.99 -0.15 21.06
CA ARG A 134 2.09 0.29 22.12
C ARG A 134 0.77 0.73 21.51
N ASP A 135 -0.34 0.17 21.97
CA ASP A 135 -1.69 0.61 21.60
C ASP A 135 -1.97 2.00 22.20
N LEU A 136 -2.56 2.89 21.42
CA LEU A 136 -2.90 4.25 21.87
C LEU A 136 -4.38 4.41 22.22
N GLY A 137 -4.99 3.36 22.76
CA GLY A 137 -6.42 3.33 23.05
C GLY A 137 -7.26 3.17 21.79
N SER A 138 -6.83 2.29 20.91
CA SER A 138 -7.52 2.04 19.64
C SER A 138 -8.88 1.36 19.85
N LEU A 139 -9.81 1.58 18.92
CA LEU A 139 -11.15 0.99 18.99
C LEU A 139 -11.10 -0.53 18.85
N ASN A 140 -10.32 -1.03 17.89
CA ASN A 140 -10.26 -2.46 17.55
C ASN A 140 -9.10 -3.19 18.22
N GLY A 141 -8.20 -2.50 18.89
CA GLY A 141 -7.00 -3.07 19.52
C GLY A 141 -5.88 -3.35 18.53
N THR A 142 -4.68 -3.49 19.09
CA THR A 142 -3.47 -3.89 18.39
C THR A 142 -3.15 -5.33 18.77
N TYR A 143 -2.73 -6.14 17.80
CA TYR A 143 -2.41 -7.55 18.01
C TYR A 143 -0.98 -7.84 17.57
N VAL A 144 -0.28 -8.66 18.34
CA VAL A 144 1.03 -9.20 17.98
C VAL A 144 0.88 -10.72 17.84
N GLY A 145 1.02 -11.20 16.59
CA GLY A 145 0.64 -12.57 16.27
C GLY A 145 -0.87 -12.78 16.41
N LYS A 146 -1.28 -13.50 17.44
CA LYS A 146 -2.70 -13.79 17.75
C LYS A 146 -3.19 -13.07 19.01
N ASP A 147 -2.30 -12.45 19.76
CA ASP A 147 -2.60 -11.89 21.07
C ASP A 147 -2.86 -10.39 20.97
N ARG A 148 -3.96 -9.94 21.59
CA ARG A 148 -4.21 -8.52 21.78
C ARG A 148 -3.28 -7.98 22.85
N VAL A 149 -2.61 -6.87 22.53
CA VAL A 149 -1.61 -6.27 23.42
C VAL A 149 -1.87 -4.79 23.61
N ASP A 150 -1.60 -4.30 24.83
CA ASP A 150 -1.50 -2.88 25.09
C ASP A 150 -0.09 -2.37 24.80
N GLU A 151 0.91 -3.23 25.09
CA GLU A 151 2.30 -3.01 24.76
C GLU A 151 3.01 -4.35 24.60
N ALA A 152 3.86 -4.47 23.59
CA ALA A 152 4.67 -5.66 23.37
C ALA A 152 5.97 -5.35 22.65
N ARG A 153 7.07 -5.97 23.08
CA ARG A 153 8.35 -5.93 22.37
C ARG A 153 8.26 -6.76 21.09
N LEU A 154 8.78 -6.23 20.01
CA LEU A 154 8.73 -6.90 18.70
C LEU A 154 10.00 -7.72 18.44
N HIS A 155 9.81 -8.89 17.84
CA HIS A 155 10.86 -9.79 17.43
C HIS A 155 10.87 -9.94 15.90
N ALA A 156 12.01 -10.29 15.34
CA ALA A 156 12.17 -10.49 13.91
C ALA A 156 11.13 -11.46 13.34
N GLY A 157 10.47 -11.07 12.25
CA GLY A 157 9.44 -11.87 11.59
C GLY A 157 8.08 -11.87 12.29
N GLN A 158 7.91 -11.11 13.36
CA GLN A 158 6.65 -11.05 14.09
C GLN A 158 5.61 -10.17 13.37
N ASP A 159 4.37 -10.65 13.33
CA ASP A 159 3.27 -9.92 12.71
C ASP A 159 2.60 -9.00 13.72
N VAL A 160 2.40 -7.75 13.34
CA VAL A 160 1.59 -6.75 14.04
C VAL A 160 0.32 -6.49 13.25
N GLN A 161 -0.84 -6.71 13.86
CA GLN A 161 -2.12 -6.44 13.23
C GLN A 161 -2.73 -5.14 13.79
N ILE A 162 -3.07 -4.23 12.88
CA ILE A 162 -3.69 -2.94 13.14
C ILE A 162 -4.93 -2.82 12.25
N GLY A 163 -6.11 -3.06 12.83
CA GLY A 163 -7.33 -3.16 12.05
C GLY A 163 -7.26 -4.29 11.01
N LYS A 164 -7.44 -3.96 9.72
CA LYS A 164 -7.30 -4.93 8.61
C LYS A 164 -5.87 -5.11 8.13
N TYR A 165 -4.95 -4.25 8.56
CA TYR A 165 -3.55 -4.37 8.19
C TYR A 165 -2.85 -5.44 9.01
N ARG A 166 -1.99 -6.19 8.35
CA ARG A 166 -0.99 -7.06 8.99
C ARG A 166 0.37 -6.64 8.47
N LEU A 167 1.25 -6.26 9.38
CA LEU A 167 2.59 -5.80 9.10
C LEU A 167 3.58 -6.77 9.74
N THR A 168 4.60 -7.18 9.01
CA THR A 168 5.67 -8.01 9.57
C THR A 168 6.85 -7.11 9.95
N TYR A 169 7.36 -7.31 11.14
CA TYR A 169 8.47 -6.55 11.70
C TYR A 169 9.82 -7.20 11.38
N HIS A 170 10.75 -6.41 10.86
CA HIS A 170 12.12 -6.82 10.54
C HIS A 170 13.10 -5.82 11.14
N PRO A 171 13.81 -6.17 12.23
CA PRO A 171 14.85 -5.31 12.79
C PRO A 171 16.10 -5.31 11.91
N PHE A 172 17.00 -4.35 12.16
CA PHE A 172 18.34 -4.35 11.61
C PHE A 172 19.04 -5.71 11.89
N PRO A 173 19.68 -6.33 10.88
CA PRO A 173 20.26 -7.68 11.05
C PRO A 173 21.35 -7.80 12.12
N GLY A 174 21.93 -6.69 12.56
CA GLY A 174 22.92 -6.64 13.63
C GLY A 174 22.33 -6.39 15.03
N ALA A 175 21.01 -6.31 15.17
CA ALA A 175 20.35 -6.22 16.46
C ALA A 175 20.24 -7.62 17.07
N VAL A 176 21.03 -7.92 18.07
CA VAL A 176 21.04 -9.19 18.83
C VAL A 176 20.35 -8.99 20.16
#